data_21ac7334da35e692b406917e57bebfd2
#
_entry.id   21ac7334da35e692b406917e57bebfd2
#
_cell.length_a   1.000
_cell.length_b   1.000
_cell.length_c   1.000
_cell.angle_alpha   90.00
_cell.angle_beta   90.00
_cell.angle_gamma   90.00
#
_symmetry.space_group_name_H-M   'P 1'
#
loop_
_entity.id
_entity.type
_entity.pdbx_description
1 polymer ?
#
loop_
_entity_poly.entity_id
_entity_poly.type
_entity_poly.pdbx_seq_one_letter_code
_entity_poly.pdbx_strand_id
1 'polypeptide(L)'
;EQENRTLRTKVERKFELIGQAPVMQQLKQLIETAGPTNSRVLIGGENGTGKELVARAIHQHSVRANRPFVAVNCAAIPETLIESELFGHERGSFSGATTMKRGQFEQADGGTLFLDEIADMSLSTQAKVLRALQEQQFTRVGGTKLIKVDVRVLAASNKDLLKEIEKGAFREDLFY
;
A
#
# COMPACT_ATOMS: atom_id res chain seq x y z
N GLU A 1 6.01 -25.55 9.83
CA GLU A 1 5.99 -25.30 8.37
C GLU A 1 4.68 -25.72 7.71
N GLN A 2 4.10 -26.88 8.04
CA GLN A 2 2.81 -27.33 7.50
C GLN A 2 1.64 -26.45 7.89
N GLU A 3 1.60 -25.96 9.13
CA GLU A 3 0.56 -25.07 9.64
C GLU A 3 0.58 -23.71 8.93
N ASN A 4 1.78 -23.16 8.70
CA ASN A 4 1.95 -21.92 7.92
C ASN A 4 1.53 -22.07 6.46
N ARG A 5 1.77 -23.22 5.84
CA ARG A 5 1.27 -23.52 4.49
C ARG A 5 -0.25 -23.58 4.46
N THR A 6 -0.86 -24.23 5.43
CA THR A 6 -2.31 -24.37 5.52
C THR A 6 -2.99 -23.01 5.77
N LEU A 7 -2.41 -22.18 6.62
CA LEU A 7 -2.91 -20.83 6.88
C LEU A 7 -2.78 -19.93 5.65
N ARG A 8 -1.65 -19.98 4.95
CA ARG A 8 -1.45 -19.27 3.68
C ARG A 8 -2.49 -19.67 2.64
N THR A 9 -2.71 -20.96 2.44
CA THR A 9 -3.70 -21.48 1.47
C THR A 9 -5.12 -21.03 1.83
N LYS A 10 -5.47 -20.99 3.12
CA LYS A 10 -6.78 -20.47 3.57
C LYS A 10 -6.94 -18.98 3.32
N VAL A 11 -5.90 -18.18 3.54
CA VAL A 11 -5.89 -16.74 3.27
C VAL A 11 -5.99 -16.49 1.76
N GLU A 12 -5.22 -17.23 0.97
CA GLU A 12 -5.23 -17.11 -0.49
C GLU A 12 -6.62 -17.40 -1.08
N ARG A 13 -7.28 -18.47 -0.64
CA ARG A 13 -8.65 -18.81 -1.07
C ARG A 13 -9.68 -17.75 -0.68
N LYS A 14 -9.53 -17.08 0.45
CA LYS A 14 -10.42 -16.02 0.89
C LYS A 14 -10.38 -14.79 -0.04
N PHE A 15 -9.27 -14.58 -0.73
CA PHE A 15 -9.02 -13.43 -1.59
C PHE A 15 -8.90 -13.79 -3.08
N GLU A 16 -9.46 -14.92 -3.49
CA GLU A 16 -9.45 -15.34 -4.90
C GLU A 16 -10.44 -14.51 -5.72
N LEU A 17 -9.98 -14.04 -6.88
CA LEU A 17 -10.82 -13.38 -7.87
C LEU A 17 -11.63 -14.43 -8.64
N ILE A 18 -12.96 -14.40 -8.46
CA ILE A 18 -13.89 -15.32 -9.10
C ILE A 18 -14.66 -14.58 -10.18
N GLY A 19 -14.82 -15.19 -11.34
CA GLY A 19 -15.65 -14.67 -12.42
C GLY A 19 -15.10 -15.00 -13.81
N GLN A 20 -16.01 -15.11 -14.77
CA GLN A 20 -15.70 -15.42 -16.17
C GLN A 20 -16.26 -14.38 -17.16
N ALA A 21 -16.82 -13.28 -16.66
CA ALA A 21 -17.28 -12.20 -17.53
C ALA A 21 -16.10 -11.62 -18.34
N PRO A 22 -16.33 -11.11 -19.57
CA PRO A 22 -15.25 -10.57 -20.42
C PRO A 22 -14.43 -9.48 -19.72
N VAL A 23 -15.05 -8.62 -18.93
CA VAL A 23 -14.37 -7.59 -18.15
C VAL A 23 -13.44 -8.19 -17.08
N MET A 24 -13.87 -9.27 -16.43
CA MET A 24 -13.05 -10.01 -15.47
C MET A 24 -11.87 -10.71 -16.13
N GLN A 25 -12.03 -11.24 -17.34
CA GLN A 25 -10.95 -11.84 -18.10
C GLN A 25 -9.89 -10.80 -18.48
N GLN A 26 -10.32 -9.61 -18.92
CA GLN A 26 -9.41 -8.48 -19.19
C GLN A 26 -8.65 -8.05 -17.94
N LEU A 27 -9.33 -7.94 -16.80
CA LEU A 27 -8.71 -7.62 -15.53
C LEU A 27 -7.65 -8.65 -15.12
N LYS A 28 -7.96 -9.93 -15.25
CA LYS A 28 -7.01 -11.03 -14.98
C LYS A 28 -5.77 -10.95 -15.87
N GLN A 29 -5.94 -10.63 -17.15
CA GLN A 29 -4.82 -10.44 -18.08
C GLN A 29 -3.94 -9.26 -17.67
N LEU A 30 -4.53 -8.14 -17.26
CA LEU A 30 -3.77 -6.98 -16.75
C LEU A 30 -3.00 -7.33 -15.49
N ILE A 31 -3.58 -8.10 -14.59
CA ILE A 31 -2.92 -8.58 -13.37
C ILE A 31 -1.73 -9.48 -13.70
N GLU A 32 -1.89 -10.41 -14.63
CA GLU A 32 -0.84 -11.31 -15.08
C GLU A 32 0.33 -10.55 -15.75
N THR A 33 0.01 -9.46 -16.45
CA THR A 33 1.00 -8.59 -17.08
C THR A 33 1.73 -7.71 -16.06
N ALA A 34 1.00 -7.09 -15.14
CA ALA A 34 1.57 -6.18 -14.15
C ALA A 34 2.27 -6.90 -13.00
N GLY A 35 1.82 -8.10 -12.65
CA GLY A 35 2.33 -8.86 -11.51
C GLY A 35 3.84 -9.04 -11.51
N PRO A 36 4.45 -9.60 -12.57
CA PRO A 36 5.89 -9.86 -12.61
C PRO A 36 6.76 -8.62 -12.63
N THR A 37 6.21 -7.45 -12.93
CA THR A 37 6.94 -6.19 -12.95
C THR A 37 7.17 -5.65 -11.54
N ASN A 38 8.08 -4.69 -11.41
CA ASN A 38 8.24 -3.91 -10.17
C ASN A 38 7.55 -2.55 -10.24
N SER A 39 6.67 -2.36 -11.22
CA SER A 39 5.94 -1.11 -11.43
C SER A 39 4.96 -0.84 -10.28
N ARG A 40 4.80 0.43 -9.99
CA ARG A 40 3.71 0.91 -9.14
C ARG A 40 2.40 0.78 -9.90
N VAL A 41 1.33 0.47 -9.19
CA VAL A 41 0.01 0.28 -9.80
C VAL A 41 -1.01 1.10 -9.02
N LEU A 42 -1.86 1.80 -9.74
CA LEU A 42 -3.01 2.50 -9.19
C LEU A 42 -4.29 1.76 -9.58
N ILE A 43 -5.08 1.40 -8.60
CA ILE A 43 -6.33 0.67 -8.77
C ILE A 43 -7.50 1.63 -8.50
N GLY A 44 -8.27 1.94 -9.53
CA GLY A 44 -9.47 2.76 -9.42
C GLY A 44 -10.74 1.91 -9.29
N GLY A 45 -11.72 2.43 -8.58
CA GLY A 45 -13.03 1.79 -8.45
C GLY A 45 -13.80 2.30 -7.23
N GLU A 46 -15.10 2.13 -7.25
CA GLU A 46 -15.97 2.48 -6.12
C GLU A 46 -15.70 1.58 -4.91
N ASN A 47 -16.19 2.00 -3.75
CA ASN A 47 -16.11 1.21 -2.53
C ASN A 47 -16.81 -0.15 -2.71
N GLY A 48 -16.21 -1.22 -2.19
CA GLY A 48 -16.77 -2.56 -2.26
C GLY A 48 -16.58 -3.27 -3.61
N THR A 49 -15.82 -2.70 -4.55
CA THR A 49 -15.57 -3.32 -5.88
C THR A 49 -14.47 -4.37 -5.89
N GLY A 50 -13.83 -4.63 -4.74
CA GLY A 50 -12.78 -5.64 -4.64
C GLY A 50 -11.37 -5.15 -4.98
N LYS A 51 -11.06 -3.87 -4.78
CA LYS A 51 -9.73 -3.30 -5.04
C LYS A 51 -8.62 -4.02 -4.29
N GLU A 52 -8.83 -4.43 -3.05
CA GLU A 52 -7.87 -5.20 -2.27
C GLU A 52 -7.63 -6.59 -2.88
N LEU A 53 -8.67 -7.23 -3.41
CA LEU A 53 -8.53 -8.52 -4.11
C LEU A 53 -7.64 -8.40 -5.34
N VAL A 54 -7.79 -7.31 -6.09
CA VAL A 54 -6.93 -7.00 -7.24
C VAL A 54 -5.49 -6.80 -6.80
N ALA A 55 -5.25 -6.04 -5.74
CA ALA A 55 -3.92 -5.81 -5.20
C ALA A 55 -3.25 -7.11 -4.74
N ARG A 56 -3.97 -7.97 -4.04
CA ARG A 56 -3.48 -9.29 -3.63
C ARG A 56 -3.18 -10.20 -4.81
N ALA A 57 -4.02 -10.17 -5.84
CA ALA A 57 -3.79 -10.94 -7.05
C ALA A 57 -2.51 -10.48 -7.79
N ILE A 58 -2.27 -9.18 -7.89
CA ILE A 58 -1.03 -8.62 -8.44
C ILE A 58 0.18 -9.12 -7.64
N HIS A 59 0.11 -9.08 -6.33
CA HIS A 59 1.17 -9.57 -5.46
C HIS A 59 1.43 -11.07 -5.65
N GLN A 60 0.39 -11.89 -5.74
CA GLN A 60 0.50 -13.34 -5.97
C GLN A 60 1.15 -13.69 -7.32
N HIS A 61 0.96 -12.86 -8.35
CA HIS A 61 1.59 -13.01 -9.67
C HIS A 61 2.98 -12.35 -9.76
N SER A 62 3.46 -11.76 -8.66
CA SER A 62 4.75 -11.08 -8.63
C SER A 62 5.89 -12.01 -8.19
N VAL A 63 7.12 -11.56 -8.42
CA VAL A 63 8.32 -12.22 -7.89
C VAL A 63 8.39 -12.14 -6.36
N ARG A 64 7.56 -11.31 -5.74
CA ARG A 64 7.44 -11.12 -4.29
C ARG A 64 6.29 -11.92 -3.66
N ALA A 65 5.71 -12.88 -4.38
CA ALA A 65 4.52 -13.63 -3.93
C ALA A 65 4.69 -14.32 -2.56
N ASN A 66 5.90 -14.74 -2.22
CA ASN A 66 6.24 -15.36 -0.93
C ASN A 66 6.73 -14.35 0.13
N ARG A 67 6.70 -13.08 -0.18
CA ARG A 67 7.12 -11.99 0.70
C ARG A 67 5.89 -11.32 1.34
N PRO A 68 6.09 -10.47 2.37
CA PRO A 68 4.97 -9.80 3.02
C PRO A 68 4.08 -9.02 2.06
N PHE A 69 2.79 -9.07 2.31
CA PHE A 69 1.79 -8.16 1.75
C PHE A 69 1.13 -7.42 2.90
N VAL A 70 1.33 -6.13 2.96
CA VAL A 70 0.80 -5.27 4.03
C VAL A 70 -0.23 -4.32 3.43
N ALA A 71 -1.46 -4.40 3.91
CA ALA A 71 -2.55 -3.52 3.49
C ALA A 71 -2.81 -2.45 4.54
N VAL A 72 -2.90 -1.21 4.10
CA VAL A 72 -3.22 -0.04 4.95
C VAL A 72 -4.41 0.69 4.36
N ASN A 73 -5.47 0.86 5.14
CA ASN A 73 -6.58 1.72 4.78
C ASN A 73 -6.34 3.13 5.32
N CYS A 74 -5.94 4.04 4.44
CA CYS A 74 -5.61 5.42 4.82
C CYS A 74 -6.82 6.22 5.31
N ALA A 75 -8.04 5.84 4.94
CA ALA A 75 -9.27 6.47 5.42
C ALA A 75 -9.63 6.06 6.86
N ALA A 76 -9.21 4.88 7.28
CA ALA A 76 -9.52 4.35 8.62
C ALA A 76 -8.57 4.85 9.72
N ILE A 77 -7.46 5.50 9.35
CA ILE A 77 -6.46 5.99 10.28
C ILE A 77 -6.62 7.52 10.43
N PRO A 78 -6.73 8.05 11.66
CA PRO A 78 -6.76 9.50 11.88
C PRO A 78 -5.53 10.18 11.27
N GLU A 79 -5.73 11.36 10.68
CA GLU A 79 -4.65 12.11 10.01
C GLU A 79 -3.45 12.38 10.94
N THR A 80 -3.70 12.59 12.23
CA THR A 80 -2.67 12.80 13.24
C THR A 80 -1.79 11.57 13.50
N LEU A 81 -2.24 10.38 13.11
CA LEU A 81 -1.55 9.10 13.35
C LEU A 81 -1.03 8.45 12.08
N ILE A 82 -1.45 8.91 10.90
CA ILE A 82 -1.13 8.23 9.63
C ILE A 82 0.36 8.16 9.36
N GLU A 83 1.13 9.22 9.62
CA GLU A 83 2.57 9.21 9.44
C GLU A 83 3.25 8.21 10.36
N SER A 84 2.87 8.17 11.63
CA SER A 84 3.37 7.21 12.61
C SER A 84 3.05 5.76 12.23
N GLU A 85 1.85 5.52 11.71
CA GLU A 85 1.45 4.18 11.23
C GLU A 85 2.26 3.75 10.00
N LEU A 86 2.47 4.65 9.05
CA LEU A 86 3.21 4.33 7.82
C LEU A 86 4.72 4.21 8.05
N PHE A 87 5.31 5.15 8.75
CA PHE A 87 6.77 5.28 8.86
C PHE A 87 7.33 4.84 10.21
N GLY A 88 6.47 4.59 11.20
CA GLY A 88 6.88 4.31 12.56
C GLY A 88 7.28 5.56 13.35
N HIS A 89 7.58 5.38 14.61
CA HIS A 89 7.99 6.47 15.48
C HIS A 89 9.05 6.03 16.47
N GLU A 90 9.87 6.98 16.89
CA GLU A 90 10.80 6.83 17.98
C GLU A 90 10.09 7.11 19.32
N ARG A 91 10.64 6.56 20.40
CA ARG A 91 10.14 6.82 21.74
C ARG A 91 10.15 8.31 22.04
N GLY A 92 9.07 8.83 22.60
CA GLY A 92 8.95 10.23 23.00
C GLY A 92 8.70 11.21 21.86
N SER A 93 8.44 10.74 20.64
CA SER A 93 8.23 11.60 19.46
C SER A 93 6.93 12.40 19.51
N PHE A 94 5.93 11.94 20.27
CA PHE A 94 4.67 12.63 20.53
C PHE A 94 4.04 12.11 21.83
N SER A 95 2.99 12.77 22.31
CA SER A 95 2.23 12.30 23.48
C SER A 95 1.63 10.91 23.22
N GLY A 96 1.96 9.94 24.06
CA GLY A 96 1.55 8.54 23.90
C GLY A 96 2.57 7.65 23.20
N ALA A 97 3.65 8.20 22.64
CA ALA A 97 4.75 7.43 22.08
C ALA A 97 5.68 6.90 23.19
N THR A 98 5.21 5.94 23.95
CA THR A 98 5.94 5.38 25.12
C THR A 98 7.06 4.44 24.72
N THR A 99 6.97 3.83 23.53
CA THR A 99 7.97 2.93 22.96
C THR A 99 8.19 3.25 21.49
N MET A 100 9.32 2.79 20.93
CA MET A 100 9.55 2.80 19.50
C MET A 100 8.61 1.84 18.81
N LYS A 101 8.06 2.23 17.66
CA LYS A 101 7.20 1.39 16.81
C LYS A 101 7.72 1.39 15.37
N ARG A 102 7.80 0.20 14.79
CA ARG A 102 8.05 0.05 13.36
C ARG A 102 6.78 0.35 12.57
N GLY A 103 6.91 1.10 11.48
CA GLY A 103 5.78 1.42 10.62
C GLY A 103 5.50 0.35 9.57
N GLN A 104 4.47 0.59 8.79
CA GLN A 104 4.01 -0.36 7.74
C GLN A 104 5.04 -0.51 6.61
N PHE A 105 5.77 0.55 6.25
CA PHE A 105 6.86 0.45 5.27
C PHE A 105 7.95 -0.51 5.69
N GLU A 106 8.35 -0.50 6.95
CA GLU A 106 9.33 -1.45 7.47
C GLU A 106 8.78 -2.89 7.50
N GLN A 107 7.51 -3.06 7.87
CA GLN A 107 6.86 -4.38 7.89
C GLN A 107 6.71 -4.97 6.50
N ALA A 108 6.57 -4.13 5.47
CA ALA A 108 6.45 -4.54 4.08
C ALA A 108 7.81 -4.74 3.38
N ASP A 109 8.92 -4.51 4.06
CA ASP A 109 10.27 -4.59 3.47
C ASP A 109 10.51 -5.95 2.81
N GLY A 110 10.99 -5.90 1.58
CA GLY A 110 11.14 -7.05 0.70
C GLY A 110 9.86 -7.51 0.00
N GLY A 111 8.71 -6.95 0.35
CA GLY A 111 7.39 -7.33 -0.16
C GLY A 111 6.64 -6.20 -0.82
N THR A 112 5.34 -6.17 -0.57
CA THR A 112 4.39 -5.22 -1.18
C THR A 112 3.61 -4.48 -0.11
N LEU A 113 3.49 -3.17 -0.25
CA LEU A 113 2.61 -2.31 0.53
C LEU A 113 1.43 -1.87 -0.33
N PHE A 114 0.22 -2.13 0.15
CA PHE A 114 -1.01 -1.69 -0.48
C PHE A 114 -1.61 -0.53 0.32
N LEU A 115 -1.71 0.63 -0.32
CA LEU A 115 -2.30 1.85 0.26
C LEU A 115 -3.71 2.04 -0.31
N ASP A 116 -4.72 1.65 0.45
CA ASP A 116 -6.13 1.85 0.08
C ASP A 116 -6.59 3.25 0.49
N GLU A 117 -7.44 3.85 -0.35
CA GLU A 117 -7.96 5.21 -0.18
C GLU A 117 -6.84 6.25 -0.03
N ILE A 118 -5.89 6.23 -0.95
CA ILE A 118 -4.70 7.10 -0.93
C ILE A 118 -5.04 8.59 -0.98
N ALA A 119 -6.19 8.94 -1.56
CA ALA A 119 -6.65 10.33 -1.67
C ALA A 119 -7.11 10.92 -0.32
N ASP A 120 -7.30 10.11 0.71
CA ASP A 120 -7.70 10.58 2.03
C ASP A 120 -6.54 11.07 2.90
N MET A 121 -5.31 10.94 2.43
CA MET A 121 -4.14 11.51 3.09
C MET A 121 -4.02 13.01 2.86
N SER A 122 -3.48 13.74 3.85
CA SER A 122 -3.10 15.15 3.68
C SER A 122 -2.01 15.32 2.63
N LEU A 123 -1.87 16.52 2.08
CA LEU A 123 -0.82 16.84 1.11
C LEU A 123 0.58 16.64 1.71
N SER A 124 0.78 16.93 2.98
CA SER A 124 2.07 16.73 3.66
C SER A 124 2.43 15.25 3.77
N THR A 125 1.47 14.40 4.10
CA THR A 125 1.66 12.94 4.14
C THR A 125 1.91 12.37 2.73
N GLN A 126 1.17 12.86 1.73
CA GLN A 126 1.40 12.50 0.33
C GLN A 126 2.84 12.82 -0.11
N ALA A 127 3.37 13.99 0.26
CA ALA A 127 4.75 14.38 -0.03
C ALA A 127 5.77 13.41 0.58
N LYS A 128 5.55 13.02 1.83
CA LYS A 128 6.43 12.08 2.54
C LYS A 128 6.37 10.67 1.94
N VAL A 129 5.18 10.21 1.57
CA VAL A 129 5.00 8.94 0.86
C VAL A 129 5.71 8.95 -0.48
N LEU A 130 5.55 10.00 -1.29
CA LEU A 130 6.23 10.14 -2.57
C LEU A 130 7.74 10.04 -2.41
N ARG A 131 8.30 10.75 -1.45
CA ARG A 131 9.73 10.74 -1.19
C ARG A 131 10.22 9.35 -0.79
N ALA A 132 9.50 8.67 0.09
CA ALA A 132 9.81 7.29 0.47
C ALA A 132 9.75 6.31 -0.72
N LEU A 133 8.81 6.52 -1.65
CA LEU A 133 8.71 5.73 -2.88
C LEU A 133 9.87 5.94 -3.84
N GLN A 134 10.31 7.18 -3.99
CA GLN A 134 11.39 7.55 -4.92
C GLN A 134 12.76 7.13 -4.38
N GLU A 135 13.00 7.37 -3.11
CA GLU A 135 14.30 7.16 -2.46
C GLU A 135 14.45 5.77 -1.86
N GLN A 136 13.36 5.02 -1.68
CA GLN A 136 13.30 3.74 -0.95
C GLN A 136 13.96 3.83 0.43
N GLN A 137 13.80 4.97 1.07
CA GLN A 137 14.28 5.24 2.42
C GLN A 137 13.47 6.37 3.06
N PHE A 138 13.44 6.37 4.38
CA PHE A 138 12.71 7.35 5.17
C PHE A 138 13.28 7.40 6.60
N THR A 139 12.80 8.37 7.39
CA THR A 139 13.04 8.43 8.83
C THR A 139 11.74 8.18 9.58
N ARG A 140 11.83 7.56 10.77
CA ARG A 140 10.69 7.47 11.68
C ARG A 140 10.31 8.85 12.18
N VAL A 141 9.06 9.01 12.60
CA VAL A 141 8.62 10.24 13.27
C VAL A 141 9.47 10.47 14.52
N GLY A 142 10.06 11.65 14.64
CA GLY A 142 10.99 12.02 15.73
C GLY A 142 12.38 11.40 15.60
N GLY A 143 12.67 10.65 14.55
CA GLY A 143 13.97 10.06 14.28
C GLY A 143 14.79 10.80 13.24
N THR A 144 16.09 10.55 13.24
CA THR A 144 17.04 11.09 12.26
C THR A 144 17.74 10.02 11.45
N LYS A 145 17.66 8.76 11.89
CA LYS A 145 18.26 7.62 11.18
C LYS A 145 17.49 7.30 9.91
N LEU A 146 18.19 7.24 8.78
CA LEU A 146 17.63 6.76 7.52
C LEU A 146 17.43 5.25 7.56
N ILE A 147 16.21 4.82 7.25
CA ILE A 147 15.81 3.42 7.16
C ILE A 147 15.61 3.10 5.69
N LYS A 148 16.41 2.18 5.17
CA LYS A 148 16.31 1.70 3.79
C LYS A 148 15.35 0.53 3.72
N VAL A 149 14.50 0.52 2.69
CA VAL A 149 13.55 -0.55 2.42
C VAL A 149 13.54 -0.87 0.93
N ASP A 150 13.08 -2.07 0.59
CA ASP A 150 12.76 -2.49 -0.77
C ASP A 150 11.29 -2.90 -0.81
N VAL A 151 10.43 -1.96 -1.16
CA VAL A 151 8.98 -2.13 -1.13
C VAL A 151 8.37 -1.78 -2.47
N ARG A 152 7.58 -2.70 -3.02
CA ARG A 152 6.67 -2.40 -4.12
C ARG A 152 5.39 -1.80 -3.56
N VAL A 153 4.93 -0.70 -4.15
CA VAL A 153 3.70 -0.03 -3.70
C VAL A 153 2.59 -0.19 -4.74
N LEU A 154 1.45 -0.63 -4.26
CA LEU A 154 0.18 -0.63 -4.95
C LEU A 154 -0.74 0.36 -4.22
N ALA A 155 -1.49 1.14 -4.94
CA ALA A 155 -2.41 2.11 -4.36
C ALA A 155 -3.82 1.97 -4.95
N ALA A 156 -4.82 2.33 -4.18
CA ALA A 156 -6.20 2.35 -4.62
C ALA A 156 -6.92 3.62 -4.18
N SER A 157 -7.90 4.02 -4.96
CA SER A 157 -8.78 5.14 -4.63
C SER A 157 -10.17 4.92 -5.21
N ASN A 158 -11.20 5.34 -4.46
CA ASN A 158 -12.58 5.47 -4.96
C ASN A 158 -12.85 6.84 -5.58
N LYS A 159 -11.91 7.79 -5.43
CA LYS A 159 -12.00 9.14 -5.98
C LYS A 159 -11.34 9.21 -7.35
N ASP A 160 -11.84 10.10 -8.20
CA ASP A 160 -11.16 10.51 -9.42
C ASP A 160 -9.97 11.39 -9.06
N LEU A 161 -8.75 10.81 -9.12
CA LEU A 161 -7.53 11.50 -8.70
C LEU A 161 -7.21 12.71 -9.59
N LEU A 162 -7.57 12.69 -10.86
CA LEU A 162 -7.37 13.84 -11.73
C LEU A 162 -8.21 15.04 -11.25
N LYS A 163 -9.46 14.80 -10.83
CA LYS A 163 -10.30 15.83 -10.20
C LYS A 163 -9.75 16.30 -8.87
N GLU A 164 -9.22 15.39 -8.06
CA GLU A 164 -8.57 15.74 -6.78
C GLU A 164 -7.31 16.59 -6.99
N ILE A 165 -6.54 16.34 -8.05
CA ILE A 165 -5.41 17.19 -8.45
C ILE A 165 -5.89 18.60 -8.82
N GLU A 166 -6.94 18.71 -9.61
CA GLU A 166 -7.53 20.02 -9.99
C GLU A 166 -8.01 20.83 -8.78
N LYS A 167 -8.56 20.15 -7.76
CA LYS A 167 -8.96 20.77 -6.50
C LYS A 167 -7.78 21.11 -5.57
N GLY A 168 -6.57 20.69 -5.89
CA GLY A 168 -5.41 20.85 -5.03
C GLY A 168 -5.38 19.92 -3.82
N ALA A 169 -6.19 18.85 -3.80
CA ALA A 169 -6.27 17.88 -2.71
C ALA A 169 -5.37 16.67 -2.89
N PHE A 170 -4.86 16.45 -4.08
CA PHE A 170 -3.91 15.37 -4.41
C PHE A 170 -2.74 15.89 -5.23
N ARG A 171 -1.54 15.40 -4.95
CA ARG A 171 -0.32 15.83 -5.64
C ARG A 171 -0.21 15.17 -7.01
N GLU A 172 -0.01 15.98 -8.03
CA GLU A 172 0.22 15.52 -9.40
C GLU A 172 1.47 14.62 -9.52
N ASP A 173 2.54 14.96 -8.80
CA ASP A 173 3.79 14.19 -8.79
C ASP A 173 3.66 12.81 -8.13
N LEU A 174 2.69 12.63 -7.25
CA LEU A 174 2.39 11.31 -6.68
C LEU A 174 1.53 10.45 -7.63
N PHE A 175 0.74 11.08 -8.50
CA PHE A 175 -0.09 10.39 -9.48
C PHE A 175 0.75 9.73 -10.60
N TYR A 176 1.81 10.39 -11.02
CA TYR A 176 2.74 9.90 -12.03
C TYR A 176 3.99 9.31 -11.33
#